data_956387e297082d46b0e943fae5b0ee71
#
_entry.id   956387e297082d46b0e943fae5b0ee71
#
_cell.length_a   1.000
_cell.length_b   1.000
_cell.length_c   1.000
_cell.angle_alpha   90.00
_cell.angle_beta   90.00
_cell.angle_gamma   90.00
#
_symmetry.space_group_name_H-M   'P 1'
#
loop_
_entity.id
_entity.type
_entity.pdbx_description
1 polymer ?
#
loop_
_entity_poly.entity_id
_entity_poly.type
_entity_poly.pdbx_seq_one_letter_code
_entity_poly.pdbx_strand_id
1 'polypeptide(L)'
;MQGGNFMASVEDYIMLLKQALYELADSVGDSRIEPKSFSLLCLEFEIPWEAQSKIIGLFEEIAKADYSEMSSKEILNILRERLSTIVPQAVEFSDLTVYSFLRVVSRC
;
A
#
# COMPACT_ATOMS: atom_id res chain seq x y z
N MET A 1 -15.69 -35.01 11.54
CA MET A 1 -14.78 -34.99 11.41
C MET A 1 -13.89 -34.76 12.20
N GLN A 2 -13.26 -35.05 12.40
CA GLN A 2 -12.47 -34.77 12.93
C GLN A 2 -11.68 -34.20 12.81
N GLY A 3 -11.74 -34.39 12.89
CA GLY A 3 -11.30 -33.57 12.70
C GLY A 3 -10.46 -32.51 12.97
N GLY A 4 -10.02 -32.37 14.06
CA GLY A 4 -9.03 -31.34 14.36
C GLY A 4 -7.84 -31.31 13.42
N ASN A 5 -7.52 -32.46 12.82
CA ASN A 5 -6.41 -32.57 11.89
C ASN A 5 -6.61 -31.81 10.59
N PHE A 6 -7.85 -31.47 10.28
CA PHE A 6 -8.20 -30.80 9.03
C PHE A 6 -8.66 -29.37 9.25
N MET A 7 -8.53 -28.87 10.48
CA MET A 7 -8.89 -27.50 10.76
C MET A 7 -7.71 -26.58 10.41
N ALA A 8 -8.01 -25.49 9.73
CA ALA A 8 -7.02 -24.49 9.41
C ALA A 8 -6.56 -23.78 10.67
N SER A 9 -5.27 -23.53 10.78
CA SER A 9 -4.70 -22.68 11.82
C SER A 9 -5.02 -21.20 11.52
N VAL A 10 -4.75 -20.34 12.49
CA VAL A 10 -4.88 -18.89 12.27
C VAL A 10 -3.98 -18.45 11.11
N GLU A 11 -2.77 -19.01 11.04
CA GLU A 11 -1.84 -18.70 9.96
C GLU A 11 -2.39 -19.13 8.61
N ASP A 12 -3.02 -20.30 8.55
CA ASP A 12 -3.67 -20.78 7.33
C ASP A 12 -4.80 -19.83 6.90
N TYR A 13 -5.62 -19.38 7.84
CA TYR A 13 -6.69 -18.44 7.55
C TYR A 13 -6.14 -17.13 7.00
N ILE A 14 -5.07 -16.62 7.60
CA ILE A 14 -4.45 -15.38 7.13
C ILE A 14 -3.95 -15.55 5.70
N MET A 15 -3.27 -16.64 5.41
CA MET A 15 -2.75 -16.91 4.08
C MET A 15 -3.88 -17.08 3.04
N LEU A 16 -4.92 -17.81 3.42
CA LEU A 16 -6.06 -18.02 2.53
C LEU A 16 -6.83 -16.73 2.27
N LEU A 17 -7.03 -15.93 3.31
CA LEU A 17 -7.68 -14.62 3.16
C LEU A 17 -6.86 -13.71 2.25
N LYS A 18 -5.56 -13.68 2.45
CA LYS A 18 -4.66 -12.87 1.62
C LYS A 18 -4.74 -13.33 0.16
N GLN A 19 -4.67 -14.63 -0.07
CA GLN A 19 -4.78 -15.19 -1.42
C GLN A 19 -6.12 -14.83 -2.06
N ALA A 20 -7.21 -15.00 -1.32
CA ALA A 20 -8.55 -14.68 -1.83
C ALA A 20 -8.68 -13.21 -2.19
N LEU A 21 -8.11 -12.32 -1.37
CA LEU A 21 -8.12 -10.89 -1.65
C LEU A 21 -7.35 -10.55 -2.93
N TYR A 22 -6.20 -11.19 -3.13
CA TYR A 22 -5.42 -10.96 -4.35
C TYR A 22 -6.15 -11.49 -5.58
N GLU A 23 -6.82 -12.64 -5.47
CA GLU A 23 -7.60 -13.19 -6.57
C GLU A 23 -8.76 -12.27 -6.93
N LEU A 24 -9.46 -11.75 -5.92
CA LEU A 24 -10.55 -10.80 -6.14
C LEU A 24 -10.04 -9.49 -6.74
N ALA A 25 -8.92 -8.99 -6.23
CA ALA A 25 -8.30 -7.77 -6.74
C ALA A 25 -7.92 -7.93 -8.21
N ASP A 26 -7.35 -9.08 -8.57
CA ASP A 26 -7.00 -9.37 -9.95
C ASP A 26 -8.23 -9.35 -10.85
N SER A 27 -9.34 -9.90 -10.36
CA SER A 27 -10.59 -9.94 -11.13
C SER A 27 -11.19 -8.55 -11.40
N VAL A 28 -10.88 -7.54 -10.57
CA VAL A 28 -11.32 -6.17 -10.80
C VAL A 28 -10.23 -5.31 -11.45
N GLY A 29 -9.10 -5.91 -11.80
CA GLY A 29 -8.02 -5.21 -12.49
C GLY A 29 -7.05 -4.47 -11.60
N ASP A 30 -6.94 -4.86 -10.33
CA ASP A 30 -5.95 -4.25 -9.43
C ASP A 30 -4.53 -4.66 -9.84
N SER A 31 -3.61 -3.69 -9.81
CA SER A 31 -2.21 -3.94 -10.10
C SER A 31 -1.37 -2.82 -9.50
N ARG A 32 -0.04 -2.96 -9.54
CA ARG A 32 0.86 -1.91 -9.09
C ARG A 32 0.71 -0.64 -9.93
N ILE A 33 0.45 -0.80 -11.21
CA ILE A 33 0.26 0.33 -12.13
C ILE A 33 -1.11 0.96 -11.92
N GLU A 34 -2.13 0.12 -11.69
CA GLU A 34 -3.51 0.56 -11.47
C GLU A 34 -4.04 -0.01 -10.16
N PRO A 35 -3.52 0.44 -9.00
CA PRO A 35 -4.00 -0.10 -7.72
C PRO A 35 -5.44 0.33 -7.47
N LYS A 36 -6.24 -0.62 -7.02
CA LYS A 36 -7.67 -0.41 -6.75
C LYS A 36 -7.98 -0.29 -5.26
N SER A 37 -7.07 -0.70 -4.40
CA SER A 37 -7.30 -0.70 -2.96
C SER A 37 -6.04 -0.29 -2.20
N PHE A 38 -6.17 0.77 -1.42
CA PHE A 38 -5.10 1.22 -0.53
C PHE A 38 -4.80 0.16 0.54
N SER A 39 -5.86 -0.47 1.10
CA SER A 39 -5.68 -1.49 2.12
C SER A 39 -4.93 -2.71 1.58
N LEU A 40 -5.22 -3.12 0.35
CA LEU A 40 -4.51 -4.23 -0.27
C LEU A 40 -3.04 -3.90 -0.51
N LEU A 41 -2.76 -2.67 -0.92
CA LEU A 41 -1.39 -2.21 -1.10
C LEU A 41 -0.62 -2.21 0.23
N CYS A 42 -1.28 -1.76 1.30
CA CYS A 42 -0.69 -1.81 2.64
C CYS A 42 -0.42 -3.24 3.08
N LEU A 43 -1.33 -4.16 2.77
CA LEU A 43 -1.15 -5.57 3.09
C LEU A 43 0.06 -6.15 2.36
N GLU A 44 0.22 -5.80 1.09
CA GLU A 44 1.33 -6.27 0.27
C GLU A 44 2.68 -5.86 0.86
N PHE A 45 2.77 -4.63 1.36
CA PHE A 45 4.02 -4.09 1.91
C PHE A 45 4.09 -4.19 3.43
N GLU A 46 3.17 -4.95 4.05
CA GLU A 46 3.14 -5.19 5.49
C GLU A 46 3.12 -3.90 6.32
N ILE A 47 2.35 -2.93 5.86
CA ILE A 47 2.21 -1.63 6.54
C ILE A 47 1.23 -1.79 7.69
N PRO A 48 1.60 -1.40 8.93
CA PRO A 48 0.71 -1.51 10.07
C PRO A 48 -0.58 -0.73 9.91
N TRP A 49 -1.64 -1.25 10.49
CA TRP A 49 -2.96 -0.61 10.42
C TRP A 49 -2.94 0.86 10.84
N GLU A 50 -2.28 1.15 11.95
CA GLU A 50 -2.24 2.51 12.48
C GLU A 50 -1.42 3.49 11.62
N ALA A 51 -0.62 2.99 10.71
CA ALA A 51 0.15 3.85 9.80
C ALA A 51 -0.70 4.37 8.64
N GLN A 52 -1.85 3.74 8.35
CA GLN A 52 -2.64 4.11 7.18
C GLN A 52 -3.13 5.56 7.23
N SER A 53 -3.68 6.00 8.36
CA SER A 53 -4.17 7.38 8.48
C SER A 53 -3.04 8.40 8.36
N LYS A 54 -1.86 8.05 8.86
CA LYS A 54 -0.69 8.92 8.75
C LYS A 54 -0.23 9.06 7.32
N ILE A 55 -0.28 7.96 6.56
CA ILE A 55 0.09 7.96 5.13
C ILE A 55 -0.90 8.82 4.35
N ILE A 56 -2.18 8.66 4.59
CA ILE A 56 -3.21 9.46 3.93
C ILE A 56 -3.00 10.95 4.24
N GLY A 57 -2.77 11.27 5.52
CA GLY A 57 -2.51 12.65 5.94
C GLY A 57 -1.27 13.24 5.29
N LEU A 58 -0.22 12.45 5.14
CA LEU A 58 1.00 12.88 4.46
C LEU A 58 0.72 13.24 2.99
N PHE A 59 0.02 12.38 2.28
CA PHE A 59 -0.27 12.64 0.87
C PHE A 59 -1.24 13.81 0.68
N GLU A 60 -2.19 13.99 1.60
CA GLU A 60 -3.06 15.17 1.58
C GLU A 60 -2.26 16.46 1.76
N GLU A 61 -1.31 16.46 2.69
CA GLU A 61 -0.44 17.60 2.93
C GLU A 61 0.40 17.92 1.70
N ILE A 62 0.96 16.89 1.07
CA ILE A 62 1.78 17.06 -0.11
C ILE A 62 0.95 17.55 -1.30
N ALA A 63 -0.29 17.06 -1.43
CA ALA A 63 -1.18 17.49 -2.51
C ALA A 63 -1.53 18.98 -2.45
N LYS A 64 -1.43 19.58 -1.26
CA LYS A 64 -1.71 21.02 -1.08
C LYS A 64 -0.49 21.90 -1.38
N ALA A 65 0.69 21.30 -1.48
CA ALA A 65 1.91 22.05 -1.75
C ALA A 65 2.08 22.28 -3.25
N ASP A 66 2.81 23.33 -3.59
CA ASP A 66 3.08 23.66 -4.98
C ASP A 66 4.43 23.06 -5.39
N TYR A 67 4.36 22.05 -6.26
CA TYR A 67 5.53 21.38 -6.80
C TYR A 67 5.70 21.61 -8.31
N SER A 68 5.10 22.69 -8.84
CA SER A 68 5.05 22.93 -10.28
C SER A 68 6.43 23.08 -10.92
N GLU A 69 7.45 23.47 -10.14
CA GLU A 69 8.80 23.63 -10.65
C GLU A 69 9.69 22.40 -10.46
N MET A 70 9.13 21.35 -9.87
CA MET A 70 9.89 20.13 -9.59
C MET A 70 9.60 19.06 -10.62
N SER A 71 10.64 18.25 -10.91
CA SER A 71 10.46 17.09 -11.77
C SER A 71 9.70 15.98 -11.03
N SER A 72 9.14 15.05 -11.78
CA SER A 72 8.47 13.89 -11.18
C SER A 72 9.42 13.10 -10.30
N LYS A 73 10.68 12.96 -10.69
CA LYS A 73 11.69 12.24 -9.92
C LYS A 73 11.93 12.91 -8.57
N GLU A 74 12.02 14.22 -8.55
CA GLU A 74 12.21 14.98 -7.32
C GLU A 74 11.02 14.81 -6.38
N ILE A 75 9.81 14.87 -6.91
CA ILE A 75 8.59 14.69 -6.12
C ILE A 75 8.57 13.29 -5.52
N LEU A 76 8.88 12.26 -6.31
CA LEU A 76 8.90 10.88 -5.81
C LEU A 76 9.95 10.69 -4.72
N ASN A 77 11.10 11.34 -4.83
CA ASN A 77 12.13 11.26 -3.80
C ASN A 77 11.67 11.92 -2.49
N ILE A 78 10.99 13.06 -2.58
CA ILE A 78 10.43 13.73 -1.41
C ILE A 78 9.37 12.84 -0.75
N LEU A 79 8.49 12.25 -1.55
CA LEU A 79 7.46 11.34 -1.05
C LEU A 79 8.08 10.13 -0.35
N ARG A 80 9.10 9.52 -0.94
CA ARG A 80 9.79 8.38 -0.35
C ARG A 80 10.41 8.75 0.98
N GLU A 81 11.08 9.88 1.03
CA GLU A 81 11.73 10.37 2.25
C GLU A 81 10.71 10.63 3.35
N ARG A 82 9.64 11.34 3.04
CA ARG A 82 8.58 11.64 3.99
C ARG A 82 7.85 10.38 4.43
N LEU A 83 7.58 9.47 3.50
CA LEU A 83 6.93 8.19 3.80
C LEU A 83 7.78 7.35 4.73
N SER A 84 9.10 7.38 4.61
CA SER A 84 10.01 6.63 5.46
C SER A 84 9.98 7.07 6.92
N THR A 85 9.48 8.27 7.21
CA THR A 85 9.32 8.71 8.59
C THR A 85 8.13 8.02 9.26
N ILE A 86 7.19 7.50 8.47
CA ILE A 86 6.02 6.77 8.97
C ILE A 86 6.29 5.26 8.94
N VAL A 87 6.78 4.76 7.82
CA VAL A 87 7.14 3.35 7.62
C VAL A 87 8.59 3.27 7.19
N PRO A 88 9.50 2.89 8.09
CA PRO A 88 10.94 2.92 7.80
C PRO A 88 11.35 2.14 6.56
N GLN A 89 10.67 1.05 6.24
CA GLN A 89 11.00 0.27 5.05
C GLN A 89 10.76 1.04 3.74
N ALA A 90 10.05 2.16 3.79
CA ALA A 90 9.78 2.95 2.60
C ALA A 90 11.03 3.53 1.96
N VAL A 91 12.12 3.61 2.72
CA VAL A 91 13.40 4.10 2.18
C VAL A 91 13.86 3.22 1.00
N GLU A 92 13.45 1.96 0.98
CA GLU A 92 13.82 1.02 -0.08
C GLU A 92 12.76 0.88 -1.17
N PHE A 93 11.65 1.61 -1.07
CA PHE A 93 10.60 1.53 -2.08
C PHE A 93 11.10 2.06 -3.42
N SER A 94 10.76 1.34 -4.49
CA SER A 94 11.05 1.81 -5.84
C SER A 94 10.15 3.00 -6.18
N ASP A 95 10.50 3.72 -7.24
CA ASP A 95 9.67 4.81 -7.72
C ASP A 95 8.27 4.33 -8.08
N LEU A 96 8.17 3.14 -8.67
CA LEU A 96 6.87 2.56 -9.01
C LEU A 96 6.03 2.32 -7.75
N THR A 97 6.65 1.82 -6.68
CA THR A 97 5.93 1.58 -5.43
C THR A 97 5.44 2.90 -4.82
N VAL A 98 6.28 3.91 -4.77
CA VAL A 98 5.88 5.23 -4.26
C VAL A 98 4.74 5.81 -5.11
N TYR A 99 4.85 5.68 -6.43
CA TYR A 99 3.81 6.13 -7.35
C TYR A 99 2.48 5.38 -7.12
N SER A 100 2.55 4.09 -6.83
CA SER A 100 1.36 3.27 -6.55
C SER A 100 0.62 3.80 -5.33
N PHE A 101 1.34 4.17 -4.26
CA PHE A 101 0.73 4.77 -3.08
C PHE A 101 0.09 6.12 -3.42
N LEU A 102 0.79 6.94 -4.17
CA LEU A 102 0.26 8.23 -4.60
C LEU A 102 -1.05 8.05 -5.38
N ARG A 103 -1.07 7.12 -6.32
CA ARG A 103 -2.24 6.86 -7.15
C ARG A 103 -3.43 6.39 -6.34
N VAL A 104 -3.24 5.42 -5.46
CA VAL A 104 -4.34 4.84 -4.71
C VAL A 104 -4.87 5.81 -3.67
N VAL A 105 -4.00 6.58 -3.01
CA VAL A 105 -4.44 7.57 -2.01
C VAL A 105 -5.19 8.71 -2.68
N SER A 106 -4.78 9.13 -3.86
CA SER A 106 -5.46 10.22 -4.58
C SER A 106 -6.89 9.87 -4.99
N ARG A 107 -7.26 8.61 -4.94
CA ARG A 107 -8.61 8.14 -5.23
C ARG A 107 -9.49 7.99 -4.00
N CYS A 108 -8.92 8.12 -2.83
CA CYS A 108 -9.66 7.96 -1.57
C CYS A 108 -10.52 9.17 -1.25
#